data_d994b618f8e5eee69df13ca27924cb53
#
_entry.id   d994b618f8e5eee69df13ca27924cb53
#
_cell.length_a   1.000
_cell.length_b   1.000
_cell.length_c   1.000
_cell.angle_alpha   90.00
_cell.angle_beta   90.00
_cell.angle_gamma   90.00
#
_symmetry.space_group_name_H-M   'P 1'
#
loop_
_entity.id
_entity.type
_entity.pdbx_description
1 polymer ?
#
loop_
_entity_poly.entity_id
_entity_poly.type
_entity_poly.pdbx_seq_one_letter_code
_entity_poly.pdbx_strand_id
1 'polypeptide(L)' 'MHYKGYEVAPAAQALPSGLFAANLVIQDEASLQKRAYVFDALDYFFESDLAIAYAARWARMWIDNRRRVRT' A
#
# COMPACT_ATOMS: atom_id res chain seq x y z
N MET A 1 2.94 8.93 1.80
CA MET A 1 1.91 9.95 1.54
C MET A 1 0.76 9.77 2.51
N HIS A 2 0.06 10.86 2.77
CA HIS A 2 -1.09 10.80 3.68
C HIS A 2 -2.38 10.65 2.90
N TYR A 3 -3.30 9.83 3.44
CA TYR A 3 -4.58 9.63 2.80
C TYR A 3 -5.62 9.33 3.88
N LYS A 4 -6.53 10.26 4.11
CA LYS A 4 -7.70 10.08 5.00
C LYS A 4 -7.33 9.55 6.38
N GLY A 5 -6.27 10.12 6.97
CA GLY A 5 -5.84 9.72 8.31
C GLY A 5 -4.89 8.55 8.34
N TYR A 6 -4.40 8.12 7.19
CA TYR A 6 -3.43 7.03 7.09
C TYR A 6 -2.15 7.53 6.43
N GLU A 7 -1.04 6.99 6.89
CA GLU A 7 0.24 7.19 6.21
C GLU A 7 0.47 6.00 5.29
N VAL A 8 0.68 6.26 4.00
CA VAL A 8 0.81 5.22 2.98
C VAL A 8 2.22 5.24 2.43
N ALA A 9 2.88 4.08 2.45
CA ALA A 9 4.24 3.94 1.94
C ALA A 9 4.29 2.83 0.90
N PRO A 10 3.99 3.14 -0.37
CA PRO A 10 4.15 2.16 -1.44
C PRO A 10 5.61 2.01 -1.82
N ALA A 11 5.99 0.82 -2.24
CA ALA A 11 7.36 0.54 -2.62
C ALA A 11 7.42 -0.53 -3.69
N ALA A 12 8.53 -0.56 -4.41
CA ALA A 12 8.80 -1.60 -5.39
C ALA A 12 10.04 -2.35 -4.92
N GLN A 13 9.95 -3.68 -4.87
CA GLN A 13 11.06 -4.53 -4.48
C GLN A 13 11.59 -5.25 -5.72
N ALA A 14 12.85 -5.01 -6.04
CA ALA A 14 13.47 -5.68 -7.18
C ALA A 14 13.69 -7.14 -6.85
N LEU A 15 13.32 -8.02 -7.79
CA LEU A 15 13.44 -9.46 -7.60
C LEU A 15 14.52 -10.03 -8.53
N PRO A 16 15.09 -11.20 -8.17
CA PRO A 16 16.09 -11.83 -9.05
C PRO A 16 15.57 -12.13 -10.45
N SER A 17 14.25 -12.30 -10.59
CA SER A 17 13.64 -12.57 -11.90
C SER A 17 13.65 -11.38 -12.83
N GLY A 18 13.96 -10.20 -12.34
CA GLY A 18 13.86 -8.97 -13.12
C GLY A 18 12.54 -8.25 -12.96
N LEU A 19 11.62 -8.82 -12.21
CA LEU A 19 10.36 -8.19 -11.92
C LEU A 19 10.45 -7.35 -10.65
N PHE A 20 9.46 -6.51 -10.43
CA PHE A 20 9.34 -5.71 -9.22
C PHE A 20 8.05 -6.08 -8.51
N ALA A 21 8.17 -6.41 -7.23
CA ALA A 21 7.00 -6.70 -6.41
C ALA A 21 6.44 -5.39 -5.86
N ALA A 22 5.12 -5.25 -5.90
CA ALA A 22 4.45 -4.09 -5.32
C ALA A 22 4.23 -4.34 -3.85
N ASN A 23 4.91 -3.57 -3.01
CA ASN A 23 4.82 -3.70 -1.56
C ASN A 23 4.20 -2.44 -0.99
N LEU A 24 3.63 -2.56 0.20
CA LEU A 24 2.85 -1.48 0.77
C LEU A 24 2.82 -1.57 2.28
N VAL A 25 2.99 -0.42 2.94
CA VAL A 25 2.74 -0.30 4.37
C VAL A 25 1.73 0.81 4.55
N ILE A 26 0.68 0.52 5.32
CA ILE A 26 -0.33 1.52 5.66
C ILE A 26 -0.35 1.65 7.17
N GLN A 27 -0.17 2.86 7.67
CA GLN A 27 -0.17 3.11 9.10
C GLN A 27 -1.35 3.98 9.47
N ASP A 28 -2.14 3.54 10.44
CA ASP A 28 -3.31 4.27 10.92
C ASP A 28 -2.83 5.33 11.88
N GLU A 29 -2.83 6.58 11.43
CA GLU A 29 -2.34 7.69 12.23
C GLU A 29 -3.38 8.23 13.20
N ALA A 30 -4.64 7.91 12.96
CA ALA A 30 -5.72 8.38 13.83
C ALA A 30 -5.89 7.50 15.06
N SER A 31 -5.35 6.29 15.02
CA SER A 31 -5.47 5.35 16.13
C SER A 31 -4.44 5.65 17.20
N LEU A 32 -4.82 5.53 18.46
CA LEU A 32 -3.88 5.68 19.55
C LEU A 32 -2.76 4.65 19.49
N GLN A 33 -3.08 3.47 18.96
CA GLN A 33 -2.11 2.40 18.87
C GLN A 33 -1.25 2.49 17.61
N LYS A 34 -1.60 3.36 16.68
CA LYS A 34 -0.84 3.59 15.45
C LYS A 34 -0.56 2.26 14.75
N ARG A 35 -1.63 1.51 14.52
CA ARG A 35 -1.52 0.19 13.93
C ARG A 35 -1.01 0.27 12.50
N ALA A 36 -0.11 -0.65 12.15
CA ALA A 36 0.45 -0.71 10.81
C ALA A 36 -0.01 -1.99 10.12
N TYR A 37 -0.27 -1.88 8.83
CA TYR A 37 -0.66 -3.01 7.97
C TYR A 37 0.36 -3.15 6.88
N VAL A 38 0.93 -4.35 6.76
CA VAL A 38 2.01 -4.62 5.81
C VAL A 38 1.51 -5.59 4.75
N PHE A 39 1.70 -5.22 3.49
CA PHE A 39 1.29 -6.04 2.36
C PHE A 39 2.49 -6.25 1.46
N ASP A 40 2.90 -7.49 1.29
CA ASP A 40 4.05 -7.83 0.45
C ASP A 40 3.57 -8.48 -0.83
N ALA A 41 4.22 -8.10 -1.93
CA ALA A 41 4.00 -8.74 -3.22
C ALA A 41 2.53 -8.75 -3.62
N LEU A 42 1.92 -7.57 -3.60
CA LEU A 42 0.53 -7.44 -4.05
C LEU A 42 0.38 -7.87 -5.51
N ASP A 43 1.40 -7.57 -6.32
CA ASP A 43 1.45 -7.99 -7.71
C ASP A 43 2.86 -7.75 -8.21
N TYR A 44 3.13 -8.15 -9.44
CA TYR A 44 4.47 -8.08 -10.02
C TYR A 44 4.45 -7.30 -11.31
N PHE A 45 5.50 -6.50 -11.54
CA PHE A 45 5.57 -5.61 -12.68
C PHE A 45 6.96 -5.61 -13.28
N PHE A 46 7.06 -5.27 -14.56
CA PHE A 46 8.36 -5.14 -15.21
C PHE A 46 9.07 -3.85 -14.85
N GLU A 47 8.35 -2.85 -14.34
CA GLU A 47 8.94 -1.56 -14.00
C GLU A 47 8.55 -1.16 -12.58
N SER A 48 9.53 -0.55 -11.89
CA SER A 48 9.31 -0.15 -10.50
C SER A 48 8.21 0.90 -10.37
N ASP A 49 8.13 1.83 -11.34
CA ASP A 49 7.11 2.88 -11.28
C ASP A 49 5.70 2.30 -11.30
N LEU A 50 5.50 1.25 -12.09
CA LEU A 50 4.20 0.61 -12.16
C LEU A 50 3.86 -0.10 -10.86
N ALA A 51 4.84 -0.72 -10.24
CA ALA A 51 4.63 -1.40 -8.96
C ALA A 51 4.22 -0.38 -7.89
N ILE A 52 4.91 0.76 -7.83
CA ILE A 52 4.62 1.79 -6.86
C ILE A 52 3.23 2.38 -7.10
N ALA A 53 2.90 2.66 -8.36
CA ALA A 53 1.59 3.22 -8.69
C ALA A 53 0.47 2.25 -8.32
N TYR A 54 0.68 0.97 -8.58
CA TYR A 54 -0.31 -0.04 -8.23
C TYR A 54 -0.52 -0.11 -6.72
N ALA A 55 0.59 -0.13 -5.97
CA ALA A 55 0.49 -0.21 -4.51
C ALA A 55 -0.23 1.01 -3.94
N ALA A 56 0.06 2.19 -4.48
CA ALA A 56 -0.59 3.41 -4.01
C ALA A 56 -2.09 3.39 -4.29
N ARG A 57 -2.49 2.94 -5.48
CA ARG A 57 -3.90 2.85 -5.82
C ARG A 57 -4.60 1.80 -4.96
N TRP A 58 -3.94 0.68 -4.75
CA TRP A 58 -4.48 -0.40 -3.92
C TRP A 58 -4.71 0.11 -2.50
N ALA A 59 -3.77 0.91 -1.98
CA ALA A 59 -3.90 1.46 -0.64
C ALA A 59 -5.13 2.35 -0.51
N ARG A 60 -5.35 3.21 -1.50
CA ARG A 60 -6.51 4.10 -1.46
C ARG A 60 -7.81 3.30 -1.48
N MET A 61 -7.88 2.26 -2.30
CA MET A 61 -9.06 1.42 -2.35
C MET A 61 -9.27 0.68 -1.03
N TRP A 62 -8.20 0.18 -0.45
CA TRP A 62 -8.28 -0.52 0.83
C TRP A 62 -8.80 0.40 1.93
N ILE A 63 -8.27 1.62 1.99
CA ILE A 63 -8.69 2.58 3.00
C ILE A 63 -10.13 3.00 2.78
N ASP A 64 -10.51 3.26 1.53
CA ASP A 64 -11.88 3.67 1.22
C ASP A 64 -12.86 2.58 1.59
N ASN A 65 -12.53 1.32 1.32
CA ASN A 65 -13.39 0.21 1.69
C ASN A 65 -13.56 0.10 3.20
N ARG A 66 -12.46 0.30 3.94
CA ARG A 66 -12.55 0.24 5.38
C ARG A 66 -13.51 1.28 5.92
N ARG A 67 -13.42 2.49 5.37
CA ARG A 67 -14.24 3.59 5.85
C ARG A 67 -15.70 3.43 5.44
N ARG A 68 -15.95 2.76 4.33
CA ARG A 68 -17.32 2.58 3.85
C ARG A 68 -18.05 1.45 4.56
N VAL A 69 -17.32 0.51 5.09
CA VAL A 69 -17.94 -0.71 5.64
C VAL A 69 -18.67 -0.48 6.94
N ARG A 70 -18.31 0.57 7.65
CA ARG A 70 -18.98 0.84 8.91
C ARG A 70 -20.43 1.24 8.69
N THR A 71 -21.28 0.76 9.47
CA THR A 71 -22.71 1.09 9.37
C THR A 71 -23.26 1.47 10.71
#